data_65a768529c84975d4e03a855d5fd34d3
#
_entry.id   65a768529c84975d4e03a855d5fd34d3
#
_cell.length_a   1.000
_cell.length_b   1.000
_cell.length_c   1.000
_cell.angle_alpha   90.00
_cell.angle_beta   90.00
_cell.angle_gamma   90.00
#
_symmetry.space_group_name_H-M   'P 1'
#
loop_
_entity.id
_entity.type
_entity.pdbx_description
1 polymer ?
#
loop_
_entity_poly.entity_id
_entity_poly.type
_entity_poly.pdbx_seq_one_letter_code
_entity_poly.pdbx_strand_id
1 'polypeptide(L)'
;MNVMLSIFGPTIGHEDPAKVAANLRGFGCNSLLFFTSLYHGYRLLLRRYPRRAIYSLETDRVFYKPDLSLYSDCPVKPERSCDAGGLDYVAALSAACRAEGIRFSALIPMCAGERIAQTWPELAVTNLYGSKDRLFLCYNNPNVRKYRLAMVRDIVGRYDIDAVMMDKIPQTMLEVSALSGLFDPPLRTVGSFCRK
;
A
#
# COMPACT_ATOMS: atom_id res chain seq x y z
N MET A 1 -9.39 15.96 20.60
CA MET A 1 -9.44 15.94 19.13
C MET A 1 -8.52 14.82 18.64
N ASN A 2 -8.95 13.99 17.67
CA ASN A 2 -8.12 12.96 17.06
C ASN A 2 -7.41 13.56 15.84
N VAL A 3 -6.08 13.59 15.85
CA VAL A 3 -5.26 14.05 14.73
C VAL A 3 -4.46 12.86 14.22
N MET A 4 -4.78 12.41 13.01
CA MET A 4 -4.11 11.30 12.34
C MET A 4 -3.27 11.82 11.18
N LEU A 5 -2.03 11.39 11.08
CA LEU A 5 -1.20 11.61 9.91
C LEU A 5 -1.02 10.30 9.13
N SER A 6 -1.07 10.37 7.79
CA SER A 6 -0.76 9.24 6.92
C SER A 6 0.67 9.36 6.40
N ILE A 7 1.44 8.28 6.49
CA ILE A 7 2.84 8.27 6.04
C ILE A 7 3.10 7.09 5.11
N PHE A 8 3.81 7.37 4.02
CA PHE A 8 4.34 6.38 3.09
C PHE A 8 5.78 5.99 3.47
N GLY A 9 6.13 4.70 3.33
CA GLY A 9 7.47 4.22 3.62
C GLY A 9 8.61 5.03 2.98
N PRO A 10 8.56 5.34 1.67
CA PRO A 10 9.58 6.16 1.01
C PRO A 10 9.71 7.58 1.55
N THR A 11 8.65 8.14 2.16
CA THR A 11 8.68 9.50 2.73
C THR A 11 9.60 9.60 3.93
N ILE A 12 9.67 8.54 4.73
CA ILE A 12 10.47 8.47 5.97
C ILE A 12 11.74 7.62 5.82
N GLY A 13 11.96 7.04 4.63
CA GLY A 13 13.06 6.11 4.40
C GLY A 13 14.39 6.65 4.92
N HIS A 14 15.11 5.82 5.66
CA HIS A 14 16.35 6.13 6.37
C HIS A 14 16.21 7.12 7.56
N GLU A 15 15.00 7.57 7.91
CA GLU A 15 14.79 8.29 9.16
C GLU A 15 14.66 7.29 10.33
N ASP A 16 15.14 7.72 11.50
CA ASP A 16 14.97 6.96 12.73
C ASP A 16 13.49 6.92 13.13
N PRO A 17 12.87 5.74 13.30
CA PRO A 17 11.47 5.62 13.68
C PRO A 17 11.13 6.34 14.98
N ALA A 18 12.02 6.36 15.96
CA ALA A 18 11.83 7.07 17.22
C ALA A 18 11.73 8.60 16.98
N LYS A 19 12.59 9.14 16.11
CA LYS A 19 12.53 10.56 15.74
C LYS A 19 11.25 10.89 14.96
N VAL A 20 10.79 9.99 14.10
CA VAL A 20 9.51 10.15 13.38
C VAL A 20 8.35 10.23 14.37
N ALA A 21 8.28 9.31 15.34
CA ALA A 21 7.23 9.28 16.35
C ALA A 21 7.27 10.54 17.22
N ALA A 22 8.43 10.96 17.70
CA ALA A 22 8.60 12.19 18.49
C ALA A 22 8.16 13.44 17.70
N ASN A 23 8.49 13.54 16.41
CA ASN A 23 8.05 14.64 15.57
C ASN A 23 6.51 14.66 15.41
N LEU A 24 5.89 13.49 15.21
CA LEU A 24 4.43 13.37 15.15
C LEU A 24 3.78 13.85 16.43
N ARG A 25 4.33 13.45 17.58
CA ARG A 25 3.88 13.92 18.89
C ARG A 25 4.01 15.44 19.02
N GLY A 26 5.14 16.00 18.60
CA GLY A 26 5.39 17.44 18.59
C GLY A 26 4.42 18.24 17.73
N PHE A 27 3.89 17.64 16.64
CA PHE A 27 2.83 18.22 15.80
C PHE A 27 1.41 18.03 16.37
N GLY A 28 1.28 17.44 17.56
CA GLY A 28 -0.02 17.18 18.16
C GLY A 28 -0.77 15.97 17.56
N CYS A 29 -0.10 15.13 16.77
CA CYS A 29 -0.68 13.90 16.26
C CYS A 29 -0.78 12.86 17.39
N ASN A 30 -1.89 12.15 17.43
CA ASN A 30 -2.13 11.06 18.37
C ASN A 30 -2.43 9.73 17.65
N SER A 31 -2.35 9.72 16.34
CA SER A 31 -2.53 8.52 15.52
C SER A 31 -1.68 8.61 14.25
N LEU A 32 -1.06 7.50 13.87
CA LEU A 32 -0.33 7.32 12.62
C LEU A 32 -1.03 6.25 11.78
N LEU A 33 -1.26 6.55 10.49
CA LEU A 33 -1.65 5.59 9.47
C LEU A 33 -0.46 5.33 8.55
N PHE A 34 0.09 4.13 8.61
CA PHE A 34 1.25 3.74 7.82
C PHE A 34 0.87 2.83 6.66
N PHE A 35 1.32 3.18 5.46
CA PHE A 35 1.14 2.35 4.26
C PHE A 35 2.11 1.17 4.29
N THR A 36 1.61 -0.03 4.50
CA THR A 36 2.40 -1.27 4.58
C THR A 36 2.97 -1.70 3.24
N SER A 37 2.38 -1.25 2.15
CA SER A 37 2.90 -1.36 0.79
C SER A 37 2.41 -0.20 -0.06
N LEU A 38 3.05 0.03 -1.20
CA LEU A 38 2.61 1.02 -2.19
C LEU A 38 2.09 0.33 -3.43
N TYR A 39 1.15 0.95 -4.09
CA TYR A 39 0.47 0.35 -5.24
C TYR A 39 0.97 0.90 -6.58
N HIS A 40 1.22 2.18 -6.71
CA HIS A 40 1.83 2.80 -7.89
C HIS A 40 2.19 4.26 -7.63
N GLY A 41 2.99 4.84 -8.47
CA GLY A 41 3.11 6.29 -8.58
C GLY A 41 4.53 6.82 -8.68
N TYR A 42 4.54 8.10 -8.99
CA TYR A 42 5.72 8.96 -8.93
C TYR A 42 5.49 9.98 -7.82
N ARG A 43 6.50 10.23 -7.02
CA ARG A 43 6.43 11.21 -5.93
C ARG A 43 7.56 12.21 -6.04
N LEU A 44 7.24 13.45 -5.71
CA LEU A 44 8.22 14.51 -5.54
C LEU A 44 8.72 14.49 -4.10
N LEU A 45 9.92 13.99 -3.87
CA LEU A 45 10.53 13.85 -2.55
C LEU A 45 11.74 14.80 -2.40
N LEU A 46 11.51 16.08 -2.58
CA LEU A 46 12.56 17.13 -2.59
C LEU A 46 13.40 17.14 -1.31
N ARG A 47 12.78 16.89 -0.16
CA ARG A 47 13.47 16.88 1.14
C ARG A 47 14.48 15.75 1.26
N ARG A 48 14.11 14.55 0.74
CA ARG A 48 14.95 13.36 0.78
C ARG A 48 15.98 13.33 -0.34
N TYR A 49 15.59 13.82 -1.51
CA TYR A 49 16.40 13.83 -2.72
C TYR A 49 16.43 15.24 -3.33
N PRO A 50 17.17 16.19 -2.71
CA PRO A 50 17.12 17.60 -3.12
C PRO A 50 17.57 17.84 -4.58
N ARG A 51 18.24 16.86 -5.20
CA ARG A 51 18.66 16.92 -6.61
C ARG A 51 17.77 16.13 -7.55
N ARG A 52 16.69 15.49 -7.05
CA ARG A 52 15.74 14.72 -7.87
C ARG A 52 14.33 15.27 -7.71
N ALA A 53 13.78 15.74 -8.81
CA ALA A 53 12.42 16.26 -8.84
C ALA A 53 11.36 15.15 -8.77
N ILE A 54 11.66 13.95 -9.26
CA ILE A 54 10.72 12.83 -9.33
C ILE A 54 11.41 11.57 -8.83
N TYR A 55 10.68 10.82 -8.01
CA TYR A 55 11.06 9.52 -7.53
C TYR A 55 10.00 8.49 -7.91
N SER A 56 10.42 7.44 -8.63
CA SER A 56 9.55 6.31 -8.94
C SER A 56 9.46 5.38 -7.74
N LEU A 57 8.24 5.11 -7.29
CA LEU A 57 8.01 4.23 -6.16
C LEU A 57 8.06 2.77 -6.62
N GLU A 58 8.63 1.92 -5.78
CA GLU A 58 8.58 0.47 -5.96
C GLU A 58 7.15 -0.04 -5.69
N THR A 59 6.46 -0.41 -6.76
CA THR A 59 5.06 -0.85 -6.67
C THR A 59 4.95 -2.25 -6.06
N ASP A 60 3.90 -2.48 -5.25
CA ASP A 60 3.54 -3.75 -4.60
C ASP A 60 4.57 -4.33 -3.65
N ARG A 61 5.65 -3.61 -3.36
CA ARG A 61 6.63 -4.02 -2.36
C ARG A 61 6.20 -3.61 -0.97
N VAL A 62 6.54 -4.45 0.00
CA VAL A 62 6.11 -4.27 1.39
C VAL A 62 7.22 -3.67 2.26
N PHE A 63 6.83 -2.87 3.25
CA PHE A 63 7.71 -2.20 4.21
C PHE A 63 7.79 -2.93 5.55
N TYR A 64 7.45 -4.19 5.58
CA TYR A 64 7.59 -5.10 6.73
C TYR A 64 8.34 -6.36 6.31
N LYS A 65 8.73 -7.17 7.28
CA LYS A 65 9.37 -8.46 7.04
C LYS A 65 8.29 -9.55 6.99
N PRO A 66 7.87 -10.02 5.80
CA PRO A 66 6.77 -10.97 5.70
C PRO A 66 7.16 -12.36 6.23
N ASP A 67 6.20 -13.03 6.85
CA ASP A 67 6.30 -14.46 7.13
C ASP A 67 5.83 -15.26 5.91
N LEU A 68 6.78 -15.71 5.10
CA LEU A 68 6.50 -16.39 3.86
C LEU A 68 5.73 -17.70 4.02
N SER A 69 5.71 -18.29 5.22
CA SER A 69 4.93 -19.51 5.50
C SER A 69 3.42 -19.27 5.35
N LEU A 70 2.95 -18.06 5.69
CA LEU A 70 1.55 -17.67 5.56
C LEU A 70 1.08 -17.54 4.10
N TYR A 71 2.03 -17.49 3.17
CA TYR A 71 1.78 -17.33 1.73
C TYR A 71 2.04 -18.60 0.93
N SER A 72 2.19 -19.77 1.58
CA SER A 72 2.50 -21.04 0.93
C SER A 72 1.56 -21.34 -0.24
N ASP A 73 0.27 -21.14 -0.03
CA ASP A 73 -0.80 -21.44 -1.01
C ASP A 73 -1.13 -20.25 -1.94
N CYS A 74 -0.32 -19.20 -1.92
CA CYS A 74 -0.51 -18.05 -2.78
C CYS A 74 0.42 -18.10 -3.98
N PRO A 75 -0.05 -17.82 -5.21
CA PRO A 75 0.81 -17.76 -6.39
C PRO A 75 1.77 -16.57 -6.31
N VAL A 76 1.36 -15.52 -5.60
CA VAL A 76 2.15 -14.30 -5.38
C VAL A 76 2.74 -14.33 -3.98
N LYS A 77 4.00 -13.96 -3.84
CA LYS A 77 4.67 -13.74 -2.56
C LYS A 77 4.97 -12.25 -2.38
N PRO A 78 4.84 -11.72 -1.15
CA PRO A 78 5.25 -10.34 -0.88
C PRO A 78 6.77 -10.19 -1.00
N GLU A 79 7.20 -9.13 -1.67
CA GLU A 79 8.60 -8.76 -1.78
C GLU A 79 8.85 -7.49 -0.98
N ARG A 80 9.96 -7.44 -0.27
CA ARG A 80 10.34 -6.26 0.51
C ARG A 80 10.81 -5.14 -0.40
N SER A 81 10.52 -3.90 -0.01
CA SER A 81 11.05 -2.71 -0.66
C SER A 81 12.55 -2.56 -0.39
N CYS A 82 13.33 -2.23 -1.42
CA CYS A 82 14.73 -1.84 -1.27
C CYS A 82 14.88 -0.54 -0.48
N ASP A 83 13.88 0.34 -0.56
CA ASP A 83 13.83 1.58 0.21
C ASP A 83 13.72 1.36 1.73
N ALA A 84 13.35 0.16 2.15
CA ALA A 84 13.31 -0.19 3.56
C ALA A 84 14.71 -0.34 4.21
N GLY A 85 15.80 -0.36 3.41
CA GLY A 85 17.16 -0.43 3.95
C GLY A 85 17.41 -1.61 4.90
N GLY A 86 16.64 -2.70 4.76
CA GLY A 86 16.68 -3.84 5.68
C GLY A 86 15.79 -3.71 6.92
N LEU A 87 15.29 -2.51 7.25
CA LEU A 87 14.45 -2.26 8.42
C LEU A 87 13.03 -2.81 8.21
N ASP A 88 12.46 -3.40 9.25
CA ASP A 88 11.03 -3.69 9.35
C ASP A 88 10.32 -2.43 9.87
N TYR A 89 9.79 -1.62 8.95
CA TYR A 89 9.18 -0.34 9.32
C TYR A 89 7.91 -0.51 10.13
N VAL A 90 7.12 -1.55 9.90
CA VAL A 90 5.90 -1.78 10.68
C VAL A 90 6.26 -2.08 12.12
N ALA A 91 7.22 -2.97 12.36
CA ALA A 91 7.70 -3.28 13.71
C ALA A 91 8.31 -2.05 14.41
N ALA A 92 9.22 -1.36 13.72
CA ALA A 92 9.96 -0.25 14.33
C ALA A 92 9.06 0.97 14.62
N LEU A 93 8.15 1.32 13.68
CA LEU A 93 7.24 2.44 13.86
C LEU A 93 6.14 2.14 14.89
N SER A 94 5.58 0.91 14.92
CA SER A 94 4.58 0.57 15.92
C SER A 94 5.16 0.67 17.33
N ALA A 95 6.38 0.16 17.55
CA ALA A 95 7.08 0.27 18.84
C ALA A 95 7.37 1.74 19.21
N ALA A 96 7.87 2.54 18.27
CA ALA A 96 8.16 3.95 18.49
C ALA A 96 6.89 4.78 18.78
N CYS A 97 5.81 4.53 18.04
CA CYS A 97 4.52 5.16 18.29
C CYS A 97 3.96 4.80 19.66
N ARG A 98 4.07 3.53 20.07
CA ARG A 98 3.66 3.08 21.40
C ARG A 98 4.41 3.82 22.51
N ALA A 99 5.72 3.99 22.37
CA ALA A 99 6.54 4.75 23.34
C ALA A 99 6.11 6.21 23.48
N GLU A 100 5.62 6.82 22.42
CA GLU A 100 5.13 8.22 22.38
C GLU A 100 3.62 8.35 22.68
N GLY A 101 2.92 7.26 22.99
CA GLY A 101 1.48 7.27 23.21
C GLY A 101 0.65 7.57 21.95
N ILE A 102 1.20 7.26 20.77
CA ILE A 102 0.56 7.42 19.46
C ILE A 102 -0.02 6.08 19.03
N ARG A 103 -1.27 6.07 18.60
CA ARG A 103 -1.89 4.88 18.01
C ARG A 103 -1.31 4.60 16.63
N PHE A 104 -0.99 3.34 16.36
CA PHE A 104 -0.43 2.91 15.10
C PHE A 104 -1.44 2.08 14.31
N SER A 105 -1.77 2.53 13.10
CA SER A 105 -2.69 1.85 12.19
C SER A 105 -1.97 1.46 10.90
N ALA A 106 -2.22 0.23 10.43
CA ALA A 106 -1.65 -0.28 9.19
C ALA A 106 -2.65 -0.13 8.04
N LEU A 107 -2.23 0.49 6.93
CA LEU A 107 -3.00 0.52 5.69
C LEU A 107 -2.52 -0.57 4.76
N ILE A 108 -3.46 -1.40 4.30
CA ILE A 108 -3.21 -2.49 3.36
C ILE A 108 -4.00 -2.22 2.08
N PRO A 109 -3.34 -1.99 0.92
CA PRO A 109 -4.04 -1.87 -0.37
C PRO A 109 -4.57 -3.23 -0.80
N MET A 110 -5.89 -3.34 -1.00
CA MET A 110 -6.54 -4.63 -1.26
C MET A 110 -6.57 -5.02 -2.74
N CYS A 111 -6.93 -4.09 -3.63
CA CYS A 111 -7.02 -4.39 -5.05
C CYS A 111 -5.94 -3.72 -5.89
N ALA A 112 -5.30 -2.67 -5.40
CA ALA A 112 -4.21 -2.05 -6.13
C ALA A 112 -2.96 -2.93 -6.12
N GLY A 113 -2.36 -3.12 -7.31
CA GLY A 113 -1.20 -4.01 -7.46
C GLY A 113 -0.66 -3.98 -8.87
N GLU A 114 0.04 -2.90 -9.25
CA GLU A 114 0.53 -2.68 -10.61
C GLU A 114 1.50 -3.77 -11.08
N ARG A 115 2.55 -4.05 -10.32
CA ARG A 115 3.54 -5.06 -10.68
C ARG A 115 2.90 -6.46 -10.75
N ILE A 116 2.03 -6.78 -9.78
CA ILE A 116 1.33 -8.06 -9.75
C ILE A 116 0.40 -8.20 -10.97
N ALA A 117 -0.39 -7.16 -11.29
CA ALA A 117 -1.30 -7.17 -12.43
C ALA A 117 -0.56 -7.33 -13.77
N GLN A 118 0.64 -6.77 -13.89
CA GLN A 118 1.46 -6.88 -15.10
C GLN A 118 2.18 -8.23 -15.19
N THR A 119 2.62 -8.79 -14.06
CA THR A 119 3.34 -10.07 -14.01
C THR A 119 2.38 -11.26 -14.11
N TRP A 120 1.19 -11.16 -13.51
CA TRP A 120 0.15 -12.19 -13.50
C TRP A 120 -1.17 -11.60 -14.01
N PRO A 121 -1.33 -11.42 -15.34
CA PRO A 121 -2.51 -10.77 -15.92
C PRO A 121 -3.84 -11.50 -15.62
N GLU A 122 -3.79 -12.80 -15.30
CA GLU A 122 -4.96 -13.58 -14.88
C GLU A 122 -5.53 -13.14 -13.51
N LEU A 123 -4.73 -12.43 -12.70
CA LEU A 123 -5.16 -11.86 -11.42
C LEU A 123 -5.76 -10.46 -11.58
N ALA A 124 -5.55 -9.84 -12.73
CA ALA A 124 -5.99 -8.46 -12.99
C ALA A 124 -7.49 -8.39 -13.29
N VAL A 125 -8.05 -7.20 -13.02
CA VAL A 125 -9.41 -6.84 -13.44
C VAL A 125 -9.50 -6.94 -14.97
N THR A 126 -10.63 -7.47 -15.47
CA THR A 126 -10.94 -7.50 -16.89
C THR A 126 -12.12 -6.59 -17.17
N ASN A 127 -12.00 -5.67 -18.12
CA ASN A 127 -13.08 -4.80 -18.53
C ASN A 127 -14.08 -5.49 -19.48
N LEU A 128 -15.15 -4.78 -19.87
CA LEU A 128 -16.20 -5.29 -20.79
C LEU A 128 -15.65 -5.75 -22.13
N TYR A 129 -14.56 -5.18 -22.59
CA TYR A 129 -13.95 -5.47 -23.89
C TYR A 129 -12.89 -6.59 -23.81
N GLY A 130 -12.75 -7.23 -22.63
CA GLY A 130 -11.78 -8.30 -22.43
C GLY A 130 -10.36 -7.82 -22.13
N SER A 131 -10.10 -6.51 -22.07
CA SER A 131 -8.80 -5.95 -21.76
C SER A 131 -8.49 -6.09 -20.27
N LYS A 132 -7.22 -6.37 -19.96
CA LYS A 132 -6.72 -6.48 -18.59
C LYS A 132 -6.31 -5.11 -18.06
N ASP A 133 -6.71 -4.83 -16.81
CA ASP A 133 -6.23 -3.67 -16.08
C ASP A 133 -4.76 -3.87 -15.67
N ARG A 134 -3.98 -2.80 -15.74
CA ARG A 134 -2.54 -2.85 -15.41
C ARG A 134 -2.24 -2.42 -13.98
N LEU A 135 -3.23 -1.91 -13.26
CA LEU A 135 -3.07 -1.33 -11.93
C LEU A 135 -3.83 -2.10 -10.84
N PHE A 136 -4.93 -2.77 -11.24
CA PHE A 136 -5.85 -3.35 -10.27
C PHE A 136 -6.02 -4.86 -10.41
N LEU A 137 -6.05 -5.51 -9.25
CA LEU A 137 -6.30 -6.94 -9.11
C LEU A 137 -7.80 -7.19 -8.89
N CYS A 138 -8.29 -8.28 -9.47
CA CYS A 138 -9.68 -8.68 -9.31
C CYS A 138 -9.89 -9.39 -7.98
N TYR A 139 -10.60 -8.79 -7.03
CA TYR A 139 -10.85 -9.42 -5.74
C TYR A 139 -11.82 -10.62 -5.81
N ASN A 140 -12.56 -10.80 -6.92
CA ASN A 140 -13.31 -12.02 -7.17
C ASN A 140 -12.40 -13.22 -7.49
N ASN A 141 -11.15 -12.94 -7.90
CA ASN A 141 -10.17 -13.99 -8.10
C ASN A 141 -9.76 -14.58 -6.73
N PRO A 142 -9.93 -15.92 -6.53
CA PRO A 142 -9.64 -16.56 -5.25
C PRO A 142 -8.17 -16.42 -4.83
N ASN A 143 -7.24 -16.39 -5.80
CA ASN A 143 -5.82 -16.23 -5.51
C ASN A 143 -5.49 -14.81 -5.00
N VAL A 144 -6.16 -13.78 -5.52
CA VAL A 144 -6.03 -12.42 -5.00
C VAL A 144 -6.55 -12.36 -3.56
N ARG A 145 -7.71 -12.96 -3.28
CA ARG A 145 -8.24 -13.03 -1.91
C ARG A 145 -7.31 -13.76 -0.96
N LYS A 146 -6.79 -14.93 -1.36
CA LYS A 146 -5.82 -15.69 -0.53
C LYS A 146 -4.60 -14.82 -0.19
N TYR A 147 -4.01 -14.19 -1.18
CA TYR A 147 -2.84 -13.33 -1.01
C TYR A 147 -3.11 -12.16 -0.04
N ARG A 148 -4.23 -11.44 -0.24
CA ARG A 148 -4.55 -10.29 0.61
C ARG A 148 -4.95 -10.69 2.03
N LEU A 149 -5.66 -11.81 2.19
CA LEU A 149 -5.94 -12.36 3.53
C LEU A 149 -4.66 -12.81 4.25
N ALA A 150 -3.70 -13.39 3.53
CA ALA A 150 -2.40 -13.73 4.10
C ALA A 150 -1.66 -12.46 4.58
N MET A 151 -1.68 -11.37 3.80
CA MET A 151 -1.12 -10.07 4.23
C MET A 151 -1.78 -9.54 5.50
N VAL A 152 -3.12 -9.59 5.58
CA VAL A 152 -3.84 -9.15 6.78
C VAL A 152 -3.46 -10.00 7.99
N ARG A 153 -3.43 -11.34 7.85
CA ARG A 153 -3.03 -12.27 8.92
C ARG A 153 -1.59 -12.03 9.38
N ASP A 154 -0.68 -11.81 8.44
CA ASP A 154 0.73 -11.54 8.73
C ASP A 154 0.87 -10.26 9.57
N ILE A 155 0.22 -9.18 9.15
CA ILE A 155 0.29 -7.89 9.84
C ILE A 155 -0.41 -7.95 11.20
N VAL A 156 -1.66 -8.43 11.26
CA VAL A 156 -2.44 -8.46 12.51
C VAL A 156 -1.88 -9.46 13.53
N GLY A 157 -1.33 -10.57 13.06
CA GLY A 157 -0.84 -11.63 13.95
C GLY A 157 0.54 -11.37 14.55
N ARG A 158 1.34 -10.46 13.96
CA ARG A 158 2.75 -10.30 14.31
C ARG A 158 3.14 -8.93 14.82
N TYR A 159 2.35 -7.92 14.55
CA TYR A 159 2.67 -6.54 14.90
C TYR A 159 1.67 -5.97 15.89
N ASP A 160 2.17 -5.16 16.83
CA ASP A 160 1.33 -4.42 17.78
C ASP A 160 0.72 -3.21 17.07
N ILE A 161 -0.49 -3.40 16.54
CA ILE A 161 -1.24 -2.39 15.79
C ILE A 161 -2.61 -2.16 16.43
N ASP A 162 -3.09 -0.92 16.38
CA ASP A 162 -4.40 -0.55 16.96
C ASP A 162 -5.54 -0.73 15.96
N ALA A 163 -5.25 -0.62 14.65
CA ALA A 163 -6.27 -0.80 13.60
C ALA A 163 -5.64 -1.17 12.24
N VAL A 164 -6.46 -1.76 11.39
CA VAL A 164 -6.16 -1.99 9.98
C VAL A 164 -7.13 -1.19 9.13
N MET A 165 -6.59 -0.43 8.20
CA MET A 165 -7.36 0.20 7.12
C MET A 165 -7.16 -0.60 5.84
N MET A 166 -8.23 -1.17 5.31
CA MET A 166 -8.24 -1.82 4.01
C MET A 166 -8.62 -0.79 2.94
N ASP A 167 -7.68 -0.48 2.06
CA ASP A 167 -7.86 0.54 1.01
C ASP A 167 -8.01 -0.09 -0.36
N LYS A 168 -8.62 0.65 -1.30
CA LYS A 168 -8.78 0.22 -2.69
C LYS A 168 -9.52 -1.11 -2.84
N ILE A 169 -10.62 -1.29 -2.10
CA ILE A 169 -11.48 -2.47 -2.18
C ILE A 169 -12.42 -2.45 -3.40
N PRO A 170 -12.91 -1.27 -3.88
CA PRO A 170 -13.95 -1.26 -4.89
C PRO A 170 -13.49 -1.82 -6.24
N GLN A 171 -14.39 -2.53 -6.88
CA GLN A 171 -14.21 -3.06 -8.26
C GLN A 171 -14.25 -2.00 -9.34
N THR A 172 -14.80 -0.84 -9.00
CA THR A 172 -14.96 0.27 -9.92
C THR A 172 -14.24 1.47 -9.35
N MET A 173 -13.02 1.67 -9.79
CA MET A 173 -12.40 2.97 -9.59
C MET A 173 -12.63 3.81 -10.84
N LEU A 174 -13.59 4.70 -10.73
CA LEU A 174 -13.57 5.93 -11.51
C LEU A 174 -12.48 6.81 -10.91
N GLU A 175 -11.24 6.52 -11.21
CA GLU A 175 -10.22 7.55 -11.06
C GLU A 175 -10.44 8.56 -12.18
N VAL A 176 -11.28 9.53 -11.87
CA VAL A 176 -11.27 10.79 -12.57
C VAL A 176 -9.98 11.48 -12.13
N SER A 177 -8.87 11.16 -12.81
CA SER A 177 -7.67 11.97 -12.63
C SER A 177 -8.01 13.41 -13.02
N ALA A 178 -7.43 14.40 -12.35
CA ALA A 178 -7.61 15.81 -12.73
C ALA A 178 -7.21 16.08 -14.19
N LEU A 179 -6.52 15.15 -14.85
CA LEU A 179 -6.14 15.15 -16.25
C LEU A 179 -7.19 14.50 -17.17
N SER A 180 -8.21 13.82 -16.64
CA SER A 180 -9.23 13.15 -17.47
C SER A 180 -10.11 14.14 -18.23
N GLY A 181 -10.13 15.41 -17.83
CA GLY A 181 -10.77 16.48 -18.58
C GLY A 181 -10.03 16.89 -19.87
N LEU A 182 -8.81 16.40 -20.09
CA LEU A 182 -8.03 16.65 -21.31
C LEU A 182 -8.29 15.61 -22.41
N PHE A 183 -8.98 14.53 -22.09
CA PHE A 183 -9.30 13.46 -23.04
C PHE A 183 -10.81 13.29 -23.12
N ASP A 184 -11.36 13.58 -24.28
CA ASP A 184 -12.80 13.43 -24.58
C ASP A 184 -13.05 12.09 -25.30
N PRO A 185 -14.06 11.28 -24.87
CA PRO A 185 -14.73 11.26 -23.58
C PRO A 185 -13.93 10.48 -22.52
N PRO A 186 -14.10 10.74 -21.24
CA PRO A 186 -13.45 9.97 -20.21
C PRO A 186 -13.90 8.50 -20.34
N LEU A 187 -12.94 7.61 -20.59
CA LEU A 187 -13.18 6.16 -20.57
C LEU A 187 -13.68 5.74 -19.19
N ARG A 188 -14.97 5.65 -19.03
CA ARG A 188 -15.59 5.06 -17.83
C ARG A 188 -15.38 3.55 -17.90
N THR A 189 -14.34 3.07 -17.28
CA THR A 189 -14.22 1.63 -17.05
C THR A 189 -15.24 1.23 -15.99
N VAL A 190 -16.34 0.68 -16.43
CA VAL A 190 -17.38 0.20 -15.55
C VAL A 190 -17.05 -1.24 -15.15
N GLY A 191 -16.57 -1.40 -13.93
CA GLY A 191 -16.56 -2.67 -13.22
C GLY A 191 -15.61 -3.78 -13.72
N SER A 192 -15.40 -4.72 -12.84
CA SER A 192 -14.74 -5.99 -13.15
C SER A 192 -15.76 -7.01 -13.66
N PHE A 193 -15.57 -7.50 -14.88
CA PHE A 193 -16.35 -8.57 -15.45
C PHE A 193 -15.60 -9.90 -15.33
N CYS A 194 -15.50 -10.42 -14.12
CA CYS A 194 -14.99 -11.77 -13.91
C CYS A 194 -16.11 -12.76 -14.25
N ARG A 195 -15.89 -13.62 -15.26
CA ARG A 195 -16.73 -14.82 -15.41
C ARG A 195 -16.56 -15.66 -14.14
N LYS A 196 -17.72 -16.05 -13.56
CA LYS A 196 -17.75 -17.03 -12.47
C LYS A 196 -17.31 -18.40 -12.99
#